data_c7d7634f666ba81cb8f1145b3c9af424
#
_entry.id   c7d7634f666ba81cb8f1145b3c9af424
#
_cell.length_a   1.000
_cell.length_b   1.000
_cell.length_c   1.000
_cell.angle_alpha   90.00
_cell.angle_beta   90.00
_cell.angle_gamma   90.00
#
_symmetry.space_group_name_H-M   'P 1'
#
loop_
_entity.id
_entity.type
_entity.pdbx_description
1 polymer ?
#
loop_
_entity_poly.entity_id
_entity_poly.type
_entity_poly.pdbx_seq_one_letter_code
_entity_poly.pdbx_strand_id
1 'polypeptide(L)'
;MHTKAQTLKKVFTASIVSATLLCSGFVNAHQDAHQQSQLEKAITGEHRSAKNKVRDAYRHPLQTLAFFGFDPSMTVVEITPGGGWYTEILAPAVKGKGKLYGAHYPDTGEDNYYSNSRKKLVEKLASDVVFSEVELTNFIPRQASELAPVGTADLVLTFRNLHNWRDEGVEQVFKDAYKALKKGGVLGVVEHRLPEGADAEKAKGYVSQSKTIAQAKAAGFTLEASSEINANAKDMAIYPKGVWTLPPVLRLGEQDKAKYIAIGESDRMTLKFVK
;
A
#
# COMPACT_ATOMS: atom_id res chain seq x y z
N MET A 1 -34.85 -65.88 53.97
CA MET A 1 -34.07 -64.67 53.99
C MET A 1 -33.95 -64.19 52.54
N HIS A 2 -34.66 -63.11 52.24
CA HIS A 2 -34.83 -62.64 50.88
C HIS A 2 -33.76 -61.55 50.54
N THR A 3 -32.98 -61.77 49.49
CA THR A 3 -32.06 -60.78 48.95
C THR A 3 -32.67 -60.16 47.71
N LYS A 4 -32.99 -58.87 47.77
CA LYS A 4 -33.53 -58.12 46.62
C LYS A 4 -32.42 -57.70 45.68
N ALA A 5 -32.47 -58.08 44.41
CA ALA A 5 -31.63 -57.56 43.36
C ALA A 5 -32.15 -56.16 42.92
N GLN A 6 -31.28 -55.17 42.95
CA GLN A 6 -31.59 -53.86 42.38
C GLN A 6 -31.03 -53.78 40.93
N THR A 7 -31.96 -53.53 39.98
CA THR A 7 -31.68 -53.35 38.57
C THR A 7 -31.27 -51.88 38.31
N LEU A 8 -30.03 -51.70 37.87
CA LEU A 8 -29.48 -50.36 37.50
C LEU A 8 -29.88 -50.06 36.04
N LYS A 9 -30.74 -49.12 35.84
CA LYS A 9 -31.07 -48.57 34.50
C LYS A 9 -29.95 -47.65 34.06
N LYS A 10 -29.19 -47.99 33.01
CA LYS A 10 -28.29 -47.09 32.32
C LYS A 10 -29.10 -46.15 31.42
N VAL A 11 -29.04 -44.87 31.73
CA VAL A 11 -29.53 -43.81 30.89
C VAL A 11 -28.43 -43.46 29.89
N PHE A 12 -28.68 -43.71 28.61
CA PHE A 12 -27.82 -43.28 27.49
C PHE A 12 -28.22 -41.82 27.19
N THR A 13 -27.38 -40.86 27.59
CA THR A 13 -27.45 -39.50 27.10
C THR A 13 -26.72 -39.41 25.76
N ALA A 14 -27.46 -39.28 24.69
CA ALA A 14 -26.93 -39.01 23.38
C ALA A 14 -26.47 -37.54 23.33
N SER A 15 -25.17 -37.33 23.29
CA SER A 15 -24.57 -35.99 23.02
C SER A 15 -24.73 -35.69 21.54
N ILE A 16 -25.63 -34.78 21.22
CA ILE A 16 -25.69 -34.14 19.89
C ILE A 16 -24.53 -33.16 19.84
N VAL A 17 -23.41 -33.53 19.23
CA VAL A 17 -22.31 -32.64 18.88
C VAL A 17 -22.75 -31.90 17.63
N SER A 18 -23.07 -30.60 17.82
CA SER A 18 -23.46 -29.71 16.74
C SER A 18 -22.37 -29.56 15.68
N ALA A 19 -22.70 -29.95 14.47
CA ALA A 19 -21.88 -29.72 13.25
C ALA A 19 -22.01 -28.27 12.75
N THR A 20 -21.59 -27.29 13.55
CA THR A 20 -21.66 -25.85 13.19
C THR A 20 -20.30 -25.22 12.86
N LEU A 21 -19.21 -25.96 12.83
CA LEU A 21 -17.87 -25.41 12.60
C LEU A 21 -17.35 -25.52 11.15
N LEU A 22 -18.10 -26.09 10.21
CA LEU A 22 -17.61 -26.29 8.83
C LEU A 22 -18.03 -25.23 7.80
N CYS A 23 -19.03 -24.37 8.12
CA CYS A 23 -19.51 -23.37 7.15
C CYS A 23 -18.69 -22.06 7.13
N SER A 24 -18.05 -21.68 8.22
CA SER A 24 -17.30 -20.40 8.29
C SER A 24 -15.99 -20.45 7.48
N GLY A 25 -15.32 -21.59 7.42
CA GLY A 25 -14.07 -21.73 6.65
C GLY A 25 -14.28 -21.67 5.13
N PHE A 26 -15.36 -22.23 4.63
CA PHE A 26 -15.67 -22.22 3.19
C PHE A 26 -16.12 -20.84 2.68
N VAL A 27 -16.84 -20.06 3.50
CA VAL A 27 -17.28 -18.71 3.13
C VAL A 27 -16.07 -17.78 3.01
N ASN A 28 -15.16 -17.82 3.97
CA ASN A 28 -13.95 -16.98 3.93
C ASN A 28 -13.04 -17.34 2.75
N ALA A 29 -12.77 -18.63 2.52
CA ALA A 29 -11.93 -19.05 1.41
C ALA A 29 -12.52 -18.70 0.03
N HIS A 30 -13.84 -18.73 -0.13
CA HIS A 30 -14.50 -18.34 -1.37
C HIS A 30 -14.51 -16.82 -1.57
N GLN A 31 -14.67 -16.07 -0.50
CA GLN A 31 -14.60 -14.61 -0.50
C GLN A 31 -13.17 -14.12 -0.82
N ASP A 32 -12.15 -14.70 -0.21
CA ASP A 32 -10.75 -14.40 -0.46
C ASP A 32 -10.35 -14.68 -1.91
N ALA A 33 -10.78 -15.82 -2.47
CA ALA A 33 -10.53 -16.16 -3.87
C ALA A 33 -11.21 -15.21 -4.86
N HIS A 34 -12.41 -14.70 -4.53
CA HIS A 34 -13.10 -13.73 -5.36
C HIS A 34 -12.43 -12.35 -5.31
N GLN A 35 -11.94 -11.94 -4.15
CA GLN A 35 -11.21 -10.68 -3.95
C GLN A 35 -9.89 -10.70 -4.70
N GLN A 36 -9.12 -11.76 -4.58
CA GLN A 36 -7.87 -11.94 -5.32
C GLN A 36 -8.11 -11.90 -6.83
N SER A 37 -9.12 -12.57 -7.33
CA SER A 37 -9.51 -12.55 -8.75
C SER A 37 -9.85 -11.13 -9.24
N GLN A 38 -10.48 -10.27 -8.42
CA GLN A 38 -10.80 -8.89 -8.82
C GLN A 38 -9.56 -8.01 -8.88
N LEU A 39 -8.66 -8.13 -7.91
CA LEU A 39 -7.38 -7.44 -7.89
C LEU A 39 -6.48 -7.89 -9.06
N GLU A 40 -6.42 -9.19 -9.35
CA GLU A 40 -5.69 -9.73 -10.51
C GLU A 40 -6.21 -9.17 -11.83
N LYS A 41 -7.53 -9.07 -12.01
CA LYS A 41 -8.14 -8.42 -13.17
C LYS A 41 -7.76 -6.95 -13.29
N ALA A 42 -7.71 -6.22 -12.17
CA ALA A 42 -7.26 -4.84 -12.15
C ALA A 42 -5.77 -4.72 -12.55
N ILE A 43 -4.93 -5.64 -12.10
CA ILE A 43 -3.49 -5.66 -12.42
C ILE A 43 -3.25 -5.98 -13.90
N THR A 44 -3.99 -6.92 -14.49
CA THR A 44 -3.79 -7.36 -15.88
C THR A 44 -4.57 -6.51 -16.89
N GLY A 45 -5.51 -5.68 -16.44
CA GLY A 45 -6.48 -4.94 -17.26
C GLY A 45 -5.85 -4.06 -18.35
N GLU A 46 -6.55 -3.91 -19.47
CA GLU A 46 -6.06 -3.16 -20.66
C GLU A 46 -6.00 -1.65 -20.44
N HIS A 47 -6.74 -1.12 -19.47
CA HIS A 47 -6.67 0.29 -19.03
C HIS A 47 -5.29 0.68 -18.47
N ARG A 48 -4.46 -0.30 -18.11
CA ARG A 48 -3.09 -0.07 -17.63
C ARG A 48 -2.12 0.12 -18.79
N SER A 49 -1.32 1.17 -18.72
CA SER A 49 -0.31 1.42 -19.74
C SER A 49 0.77 0.34 -19.76
N ALA A 50 1.23 -0.04 -20.97
CA ALA A 50 2.31 -1.04 -21.13
C ALA A 50 3.57 -0.67 -20.33
N LYS A 51 3.96 0.63 -20.32
CA LYS A 51 5.11 1.14 -19.54
C LYS A 51 4.96 0.93 -18.03
N ASN A 52 3.72 0.86 -17.51
CA ASN A 52 3.47 0.58 -16.11
C ASN A 52 3.45 -0.93 -15.83
N LYS A 53 2.89 -1.73 -16.74
CA LYS A 53 2.83 -3.20 -16.57
C LYS A 53 4.22 -3.84 -16.52
N VAL A 54 5.19 -3.40 -17.33
CA VAL A 54 6.57 -3.93 -17.30
C VAL A 54 7.27 -3.72 -15.95
N ARG A 55 6.77 -2.81 -15.12
CA ARG A 55 7.31 -2.51 -13.80
C ARG A 55 6.72 -3.39 -12.69
N ASP A 56 5.71 -4.21 -13.01
CA ASP A 56 5.09 -5.12 -12.04
C ASP A 56 6.11 -6.14 -11.50
N ALA A 57 7.09 -6.54 -12.35
CA ALA A 57 8.20 -7.40 -11.97
C ALA A 57 9.10 -6.84 -10.84
N TYR A 58 9.06 -5.51 -10.60
CA TYR A 58 9.83 -4.85 -9.55
C TYR A 58 8.95 -4.34 -8.41
N ARG A 59 7.63 -4.31 -8.59
CA ARG A 59 6.70 -3.69 -7.64
C ARG A 59 5.72 -4.68 -7.01
N HIS A 60 5.67 -5.89 -7.57
CA HIS A 60 4.91 -7.01 -7.03
C HIS A 60 3.51 -6.60 -6.52
N PRO A 61 2.65 -5.94 -7.39
CA PRO A 61 1.45 -5.26 -6.90
C PRO A 61 0.48 -6.20 -6.19
N LEU A 62 0.30 -7.43 -6.67
CA LEU A 62 -0.59 -8.41 -6.04
C LEU A 62 -0.11 -8.72 -4.62
N GLN A 63 1.16 -9.10 -4.48
CA GLN A 63 1.74 -9.48 -3.19
C GLN A 63 1.81 -8.29 -2.23
N THR A 64 2.14 -7.10 -2.74
CA THR A 64 2.23 -5.87 -1.94
C THR A 64 0.86 -5.47 -1.38
N LEU A 65 -0.19 -5.47 -2.20
CA LEU A 65 -1.53 -5.12 -1.76
C LEU A 65 -2.13 -6.19 -0.84
N ALA A 66 -1.89 -7.48 -1.13
CA ALA A 66 -2.26 -8.58 -0.23
C ALA A 66 -1.57 -8.48 1.15
N PHE A 67 -0.28 -8.14 1.19
CA PHE A 67 0.45 -7.91 2.45
C PHE A 67 -0.17 -6.79 3.28
N PHE A 68 -0.66 -5.72 2.66
CA PHE A 68 -1.37 -4.64 3.36
C PHE A 68 -2.81 -5.03 3.76
N GLY A 69 -3.31 -6.17 3.31
CA GLY A 69 -4.68 -6.62 3.59
C GLY A 69 -5.73 -5.90 2.75
N PHE A 70 -5.38 -5.46 1.54
CA PHE A 70 -6.31 -4.79 0.64
C PHE A 70 -7.53 -5.64 0.32
N ASP A 71 -8.71 -5.04 0.39
CA ASP A 71 -10.00 -5.59 -0.01
C ASP A 71 -10.75 -4.61 -0.92
N PRO A 72 -11.39 -5.08 -2.00
CA PRO A 72 -12.16 -4.22 -2.91
C PRO A 72 -13.29 -3.41 -2.28
N SER A 73 -13.80 -3.79 -1.11
CA SER A 73 -14.84 -3.05 -0.39
C SER A 73 -14.32 -1.91 0.48
N MET A 74 -13.00 -1.77 0.60
CA MET A 74 -12.35 -0.78 1.46
C MET A 74 -12.50 0.64 0.95
N THR A 75 -12.51 1.58 1.87
CA THR A 75 -12.16 2.98 1.63
C THR A 75 -10.64 3.10 1.69
N VAL A 76 -10.02 3.34 0.53
CA VAL A 76 -8.57 3.43 0.34
C VAL A 76 -8.16 4.88 0.08
N VAL A 77 -7.05 5.29 0.67
CA VAL A 77 -6.37 6.55 0.35
C VAL A 77 -5.01 6.24 -0.28
N GLU A 78 -4.75 6.75 -1.46
CA GLU A 78 -3.42 6.78 -2.07
C GLU A 78 -2.82 8.18 -1.89
N ILE A 79 -1.74 8.31 -1.09
CA ILE A 79 -1.07 9.59 -0.88
C ILE A 79 -0.07 9.83 -1.98
N THR A 80 -0.21 10.96 -2.65
CA THR A 80 0.64 11.41 -3.77
C THR A 80 0.75 10.35 -4.86
N PRO A 81 -0.36 10.03 -5.56
CA PRO A 81 -0.39 9.03 -6.64
C PRO A 81 0.63 9.27 -7.75
N GLY A 82 1.13 10.50 -7.89
CA GLY A 82 2.00 10.90 -8.99
C GLY A 82 1.33 10.69 -10.34
N GLY A 83 1.97 9.93 -11.23
CA GLY A 83 1.38 9.57 -12.53
C GLY A 83 0.35 8.43 -12.47
N GLY A 84 -0.12 8.03 -11.28
CA GLY A 84 -1.21 7.08 -11.09
C GLY A 84 -0.84 5.62 -11.34
N TRP A 85 0.37 5.17 -10.99
CA TRP A 85 0.77 3.78 -11.20
C TRP A 85 -0.07 2.80 -10.38
N TYR A 86 -0.24 3.04 -9.07
CA TYR A 86 -1.12 2.25 -8.22
C TYR A 86 -2.59 2.62 -8.42
N THR A 87 -2.90 3.87 -8.76
CA THR A 87 -4.26 4.30 -9.11
C THR A 87 -4.85 3.46 -10.26
N GLU A 88 -4.02 3.09 -11.27
CA GLU A 88 -4.43 2.18 -12.37
C GLU A 88 -4.89 0.80 -11.86
N ILE A 89 -4.47 0.40 -10.67
CA ILE A 89 -4.84 -0.88 -10.04
C ILE A 89 -5.97 -0.68 -9.03
N LEU A 90 -5.80 0.28 -8.13
CA LEU A 90 -6.72 0.49 -7.02
C LEU A 90 -8.09 0.95 -7.48
N ALA A 91 -8.16 1.89 -8.45
CA ALA A 91 -9.42 2.44 -8.91
C ALA A 91 -10.38 1.37 -9.46
N PRO A 92 -10.00 0.54 -10.46
CA PRO A 92 -10.90 -0.51 -10.93
C PRO A 92 -11.12 -1.62 -9.88
N ALA A 93 -10.17 -1.84 -8.98
CA ALA A 93 -10.33 -2.86 -7.95
C ALA A 93 -11.40 -2.50 -6.91
N VAL A 94 -11.58 -1.22 -6.56
CA VAL A 94 -12.61 -0.79 -5.59
C VAL A 94 -13.91 -0.32 -6.25
N LYS A 95 -13.92 -0.10 -7.57
CA LYS A 95 -15.07 0.47 -8.29
C LYS A 95 -16.36 -0.28 -8.01
N GLY A 96 -17.40 0.46 -7.63
CA GLY A 96 -18.73 -0.08 -7.34
C GLY A 96 -18.83 -0.88 -6.03
N LYS A 97 -17.77 -0.96 -5.22
CA LYS A 97 -17.75 -1.69 -3.95
C LYS A 97 -17.16 -0.88 -2.80
N GLY A 98 -16.01 -0.32 -3.00
CA GLY A 98 -15.30 0.52 -2.05
C GLY A 98 -15.15 1.94 -2.56
N LYS A 99 -14.11 2.63 -2.10
CA LYS A 99 -13.81 4.01 -2.48
C LYS A 99 -12.31 4.26 -2.57
N LEU A 100 -11.89 5.07 -3.54
CA LEU A 100 -10.51 5.52 -3.65
C LEU A 100 -10.43 7.04 -3.56
N TYR A 101 -9.68 7.51 -2.57
CA TYR A 101 -9.23 8.89 -2.48
C TYR A 101 -7.79 9.01 -2.98
N GLY A 102 -7.54 9.93 -3.92
CA GLY A 102 -6.22 10.31 -4.36
C GLY A 102 -5.81 11.62 -3.67
N ALA A 103 -5.07 11.53 -2.56
CA ALA A 103 -4.58 12.73 -1.86
C ALA A 103 -3.34 13.26 -2.57
N HIS A 104 -3.50 14.35 -3.34
CA HIS A 104 -2.43 14.90 -4.18
C HIS A 104 -2.20 16.39 -3.90
N TYR A 105 -1.01 16.88 -4.24
CA TYR A 105 -0.74 18.32 -4.22
C TYR A 105 -1.81 19.09 -4.98
N PRO A 106 -2.23 20.27 -4.50
CA PRO A 106 -3.17 21.10 -5.23
C PRO A 106 -2.56 21.60 -6.55
N ASP A 107 -3.39 21.85 -7.56
CA ASP A 107 -2.99 22.64 -8.73
C ASP A 107 -3.04 24.13 -8.35
N THR A 108 -1.89 24.77 -8.31
CA THR A 108 -1.76 26.20 -8.00
C THR A 108 -1.82 27.08 -9.26
N GLY A 109 -1.95 26.48 -10.43
CA GLY A 109 -1.84 27.17 -11.71
C GLY A 109 -0.40 27.47 -12.14
N GLU A 110 0.57 27.30 -11.25
CA GLU A 110 1.99 27.51 -11.55
C GLU A 110 2.57 26.39 -12.39
N ASP A 111 3.56 26.71 -13.23
CA ASP A 111 4.37 25.71 -13.92
C ASP A 111 5.46 25.15 -13.01
N ASN A 112 5.06 24.21 -12.15
CA ASN A 112 5.97 23.50 -11.27
C ASN A 112 5.67 21.99 -11.28
N TYR A 113 6.60 21.22 -10.70
CA TYR A 113 6.49 19.75 -10.68
C TYR A 113 5.18 19.26 -10.04
N TYR A 114 4.71 19.88 -8.98
CA TYR A 114 3.55 19.42 -8.21
C TYR A 114 2.24 19.70 -8.94
N SER A 115 2.05 20.91 -9.44
CA SER A 115 0.91 21.29 -10.29
C SER A 115 0.84 20.44 -11.55
N ASN A 116 1.99 20.24 -12.22
CA ASN A 116 2.07 19.42 -13.43
C ASN A 116 1.78 17.94 -13.14
N SER A 117 2.20 17.42 -11.99
CA SER A 117 1.87 16.07 -11.56
C SER A 117 0.37 15.90 -11.31
N ARG A 118 -0.27 16.89 -10.67
CA ARG A 118 -1.72 16.91 -10.47
C ARG A 118 -2.49 16.93 -11.80
N LYS A 119 -2.10 17.82 -12.74
CA LYS A 119 -2.72 17.91 -14.07
C LYS A 119 -2.65 16.56 -14.78
N LYS A 120 -1.49 15.91 -14.82
CA LYS A 120 -1.32 14.58 -15.42
C LYS A 120 -2.21 13.51 -14.79
N LEU A 121 -2.39 13.55 -13.47
CA LEU A 121 -3.30 12.64 -12.79
C LEU A 121 -4.76 12.92 -13.20
N VAL A 122 -5.19 14.18 -13.21
CA VAL A 122 -6.55 14.58 -13.65
C VAL A 122 -6.81 14.12 -15.08
N GLU A 123 -5.87 14.36 -16.01
CA GLU A 123 -5.97 13.87 -17.39
C GLU A 123 -6.11 12.35 -17.45
N LYS A 124 -5.32 11.61 -16.64
CA LYS A 124 -5.45 10.16 -16.54
C LYS A 124 -6.83 9.74 -16.04
N LEU A 125 -7.33 10.35 -14.99
CA LEU A 125 -8.64 10.01 -14.44
C LEU A 125 -9.78 10.28 -15.42
N ALA A 126 -9.62 11.28 -16.29
CA ALA A 126 -10.58 11.57 -17.36
C ALA A 126 -10.45 10.65 -18.58
N SER A 127 -9.35 9.88 -18.70
CA SER A 127 -9.06 9.09 -19.91
C SER A 127 -9.84 7.78 -20.03
N ASP A 128 -10.41 7.27 -18.93
CA ASP A 128 -11.15 6.01 -18.93
C ASP A 128 -12.22 6.02 -17.82
N VAL A 129 -13.37 5.45 -18.11
CA VAL A 129 -14.51 5.33 -17.19
C VAL A 129 -14.16 4.47 -15.95
N VAL A 130 -13.13 3.63 -16.01
CA VAL A 130 -12.71 2.82 -14.84
C VAL A 130 -12.23 3.68 -13.68
N PHE A 131 -11.83 4.93 -13.94
CA PHE A 131 -11.33 5.89 -12.94
C PHE A 131 -12.41 6.86 -12.44
N SER A 132 -13.64 6.80 -12.95
CA SER A 132 -14.68 7.82 -12.73
C SER A 132 -15.10 8.00 -11.26
N GLU A 133 -14.83 7.01 -10.40
CA GLU A 133 -15.20 7.04 -8.98
C GLU A 133 -14.05 7.47 -8.05
N VAL A 134 -12.89 7.84 -8.61
CA VAL A 134 -11.76 8.34 -7.83
C VAL A 134 -12.04 9.77 -7.36
N GLU A 135 -11.98 9.99 -6.05
CA GLU A 135 -12.08 11.33 -5.48
C GLU A 135 -10.68 11.91 -5.19
N LEU A 136 -10.44 13.13 -5.68
CA LEU A 136 -9.19 13.83 -5.41
C LEU A 136 -9.33 14.77 -4.23
N THR A 137 -8.45 14.58 -3.23
CA THR A 137 -8.30 15.51 -2.10
C THR A 137 -6.99 16.29 -2.22
N ASN A 138 -6.90 17.39 -1.49
CA ASN A 138 -5.68 18.18 -1.46
C ASN A 138 -4.77 17.73 -0.32
N PHE A 139 -3.49 17.64 -0.63
CA PHE A 139 -2.44 17.24 0.28
C PHE A 139 -1.22 18.16 0.15
N ILE A 140 -0.74 18.69 1.26
CA ILE A 140 0.45 19.54 1.32
C ILE A 140 1.33 19.02 2.48
N PRO A 141 2.55 18.50 2.21
CA PRO A 141 3.47 18.10 3.28
C PRO A 141 3.71 19.26 4.26
N ARG A 142 3.89 18.98 5.54
CA ARG A 142 4.07 19.93 6.65
C ARG A 142 2.85 20.78 7.00
N GLN A 143 1.73 20.62 6.32
CA GLN A 143 0.46 21.24 6.66
C GLN A 143 -0.56 20.17 6.93
N ALA A 144 -1.41 20.37 7.93
CA ALA A 144 -2.51 19.45 8.20
C ALA A 144 -3.43 19.36 6.98
N SER A 145 -3.65 18.16 6.50
CA SER A 145 -4.45 17.87 5.31
C SER A 145 -5.53 16.84 5.64
N GLU A 146 -6.70 17.00 5.05
CA GLU A 146 -7.76 16.00 5.12
C GLU A 146 -7.62 15.05 3.91
N LEU A 147 -6.96 13.91 4.14
CA LEU A 147 -6.68 12.91 3.09
C LEU A 147 -7.96 12.21 2.63
N ALA A 148 -8.90 12.03 3.56
CA ALA A 148 -10.26 11.50 3.41
C ALA A 148 -11.05 11.95 4.64
N PRO A 149 -12.40 11.83 4.68
CA PRO A 149 -13.18 12.13 5.89
C PRO A 149 -12.64 11.38 7.11
N VAL A 150 -12.60 12.07 8.25
CA VAL A 150 -11.97 11.57 9.48
C VAL A 150 -12.52 10.22 9.90
N GLY A 151 -11.63 9.24 10.13
CA GLY A 151 -12.00 7.92 10.64
C GLY A 151 -12.82 7.06 9.66
N THR A 152 -12.71 7.33 8.35
CA THR A 152 -13.45 6.56 7.33
C THR A 152 -12.59 5.62 6.52
N ALA A 153 -11.27 5.85 6.42
CA ALA A 153 -10.37 5.02 5.63
C ALA A 153 -10.07 3.68 6.34
N ASP A 154 -10.11 2.61 5.58
CA ASP A 154 -9.66 1.28 6.00
C ASP A 154 -8.16 1.12 5.75
N LEU A 155 -7.67 1.70 4.65
CA LEU A 155 -6.30 1.56 4.18
C LEU A 155 -5.77 2.89 3.64
N VAL A 156 -4.63 3.34 4.16
CA VAL A 156 -3.87 4.48 3.63
C VAL A 156 -2.55 3.96 3.09
N LEU A 157 -2.23 4.32 1.85
CA LEU A 157 -1.06 3.83 1.13
C LEU A 157 -0.17 4.98 0.66
N THR A 158 1.14 4.80 0.79
CA THR A 158 2.14 5.69 0.19
C THR A 158 3.28 4.89 -0.44
N PHE A 159 3.68 5.30 -1.64
CA PHE A 159 4.64 4.58 -2.45
C PHE A 159 5.77 5.49 -2.93
N ARG A 160 6.92 5.46 -2.26
CA ARG A 160 8.16 6.19 -2.62
C ARG A 160 7.96 7.70 -2.64
N ASN A 161 7.47 8.23 -1.53
CA ASN A 161 7.22 9.66 -1.37
C ASN A 161 7.92 10.26 -0.14
N LEU A 162 8.25 9.45 0.88
CA LEU A 162 8.79 9.95 2.14
C LEU A 162 10.05 10.79 1.93
N HIS A 163 10.94 10.35 1.02
CA HIS A 163 12.17 11.07 0.67
C HIS A 163 11.94 12.49 0.11
N ASN A 164 10.73 12.78 -0.40
CA ASN A 164 10.36 14.12 -0.91
C ASN A 164 9.84 15.06 0.18
N TRP A 165 9.35 14.53 1.30
CA TRP A 165 8.64 15.31 2.31
C TRP A 165 9.53 15.83 3.43
N ARG A 166 10.75 15.31 3.57
CA ARG A 166 11.66 15.52 4.71
C ARG A 166 10.98 15.13 6.03
N ASP A 167 11.70 15.31 7.15
CA ASP A 167 11.23 14.75 8.43
C ASP A 167 9.92 15.37 8.92
N GLU A 168 9.80 16.69 8.96
CA GLU A 168 8.58 17.35 9.45
C GLU A 168 7.37 17.05 8.54
N GLY A 169 7.63 16.88 7.23
CA GLY A 169 6.60 16.50 6.29
C GLY A 169 6.13 15.07 6.51
N VAL A 170 7.04 14.12 6.76
CA VAL A 170 6.70 12.71 7.06
C VAL A 170 5.91 12.61 8.36
N GLU A 171 6.32 13.33 9.41
CA GLU A 171 5.59 13.35 10.68
C GLU A 171 4.17 13.88 10.53
N GLN A 172 3.97 14.97 9.76
CA GLN A 172 2.64 15.51 9.52
C GLN A 172 1.78 14.53 8.71
N VAL A 173 2.34 13.93 7.65
CA VAL A 173 1.64 12.95 6.82
C VAL A 173 1.18 11.75 7.63
N PHE A 174 2.00 11.25 8.53
CA PHE A 174 1.60 10.13 9.40
C PHE A 174 0.48 10.53 10.37
N LYS A 175 0.49 11.76 10.90
CA LYS A 175 -0.63 12.29 11.70
C LYS A 175 -1.93 12.39 10.88
N ASP A 176 -1.84 12.88 9.64
CA ASP A 176 -2.99 12.99 8.75
C ASP A 176 -3.53 11.60 8.35
N ALA A 177 -2.65 10.65 8.05
CA ALA A 177 -3.02 9.26 7.80
C ALA A 177 -3.70 8.61 9.03
N TYR A 178 -3.14 8.85 10.22
CA TYR A 178 -3.75 8.38 11.47
C TYR A 178 -5.16 8.95 11.67
N LYS A 179 -5.35 10.23 11.37
CA LYS A 179 -6.64 10.91 11.46
C LYS A 179 -7.66 10.33 10.47
N ALA A 180 -7.26 10.07 9.22
CA ALA A 180 -8.14 9.52 8.18
C ALA A 180 -8.56 8.08 8.46
N LEU A 181 -7.69 7.27 9.05
CA LEU A 181 -7.93 5.85 9.30
C LEU A 181 -8.98 5.60 10.40
N LYS A 182 -9.79 4.55 10.21
CA LYS A 182 -10.60 3.92 11.26
C LYS A 182 -9.70 3.32 12.34
N LYS A 183 -10.25 3.05 13.53
CA LYS A 183 -9.59 2.20 14.52
C LYS A 183 -9.34 0.81 13.91
N GLY A 184 -8.11 0.31 14.00
CA GLY A 184 -7.67 -0.93 13.36
C GLY A 184 -7.38 -0.79 11.85
N GLY A 185 -7.51 0.41 11.28
CA GLY A 185 -7.14 0.67 9.89
C GLY A 185 -5.62 0.62 9.68
N VAL A 186 -5.21 0.37 8.44
CA VAL A 186 -3.83 0.09 8.06
C VAL A 186 -3.18 1.26 7.33
N LEU A 187 -1.95 1.62 7.72
CA LEU A 187 -1.05 2.44 6.92
C LEU A 187 -0.01 1.51 6.26
N GLY A 188 -0.01 1.46 4.92
CA GLY A 188 0.97 0.76 4.10
C GLY A 188 2.02 1.71 3.53
N VAL A 189 3.29 1.44 3.80
CA VAL A 189 4.43 2.25 3.35
C VAL A 189 5.36 1.39 2.50
N VAL A 190 5.62 1.81 1.27
CA VAL A 190 6.71 1.30 0.44
C VAL A 190 7.65 2.45 0.12
N GLU A 191 8.93 2.35 0.50
CA GLU A 191 9.90 3.43 0.29
C GLU A 191 11.29 2.89 -0.04
N HIS A 192 12.10 3.66 -0.78
CA HIS A 192 13.51 3.38 -1.07
C HIS A 192 14.28 3.24 0.23
N ARG A 193 14.81 2.04 0.50
CA ARG A 193 15.42 1.71 1.78
C ARG A 193 16.91 2.07 1.78
N LEU A 194 17.29 2.94 2.72
CA LEU A 194 18.68 3.19 3.03
C LEU A 194 19.27 1.95 3.70
N PRO A 195 20.35 1.35 3.17
CA PRO A 195 21.05 0.26 3.86
C PRO A 195 21.52 0.69 5.25
N GLU A 196 21.51 -0.27 6.19
CA GLU A 196 21.95 -0.01 7.55
C GLU A 196 23.41 0.48 7.57
N GLY A 197 23.67 1.57 8.29
CA GLY A 197 24.99 2.18 8.39
C GLY A 197 25.44 2.96 7.14
N ALA A 198 24.65 3.05 6.07
CA ALA A 198 24.99 3.83 4.90
C ALA A 198 24.88 5.35 5.18
N ASP A 199 25.74 6.12 4.50
CA ASP A 199 25.74 7.57 4.54
C ASP A 199 24.54 8.15 3.78
N ALA A 200 23.56 8.69 4.50
CA ALA A 200 22.32 9.24 3.94
C ALA A 200 22.58 10.43 2.99
N GLU A 201 23.65 11.21 3.21
CA GLU A 201 24.01 12.35 2.35
C GLU A 201 24.50 11.89 0.97
N LYS A 202 25.09 10.69 0.90
CA LYS A 202 25.52 10.05 -0.35
C LYS A 202 24.41 9.25 -1.00
N ALA A 203 23.52 8.66 -0.22
CA ALA A 203 22.40 7.83 -0.68
C ALA A 203 21.13 8.67 -0.92
N LYS A 204 21.20 9.65 -1.81
CA LYS A 204 20.11 10.58 -2.09
C LYS A 204 18.85 9.84 -2.58
N GLY A 205 17.71 10.15 -1.96
CA GLY A 205 16.41 9.55 -2.28
C GLY A 205 16.12 8.23 -1.56
N TYR A 206 17.01 7.80 -0.65
CA TYR A 206 16.80 6.65 0.23
C TYR A 206 16.47 7.09 1.65
N VAL A 207 15.68 6.31 2.35
CA VAL A 207 15.13 6.62 3.68
C VAL A 207 15.45 5.48 4.65
N SER A 208 15.85 5.82 5.87
CA SER A 208 16.10 4.85 6.93
C SER A 208 14.79 4.17 7.36
N GLN A 209 14.79 2.85 7.35
CA GLN A 209 13.66 2.05 7.79
C GLN A 209 13.39 2.24 9.29
N SER A 210 14.42 2.23 10.13
CA SER A 210 14.30 2.44 11.57
C SER A 210 13.72 3.82 11.90
N LYS A 211 14.16 4.87 11.19
CA LYS A 211 13.61 6.23 11.33
C LYS A 211 12.13 6.29 10.92
N THR A 212 11.77 5.68 9.79
CA THR A 212 10.37 5.62 9.33
C THR A 212 9.47 4.95 10.37
N ILE A 213 9.93 3.85 10.95
CA ILE A 213 9.20 3.14 12.02
C ILE A 213 9.05 4.03 13.26
N ALA A 214 10.10 4.75 13.65
CA ALA A 214 10.04 5.66 14.80
C ALA A 214 9.05 6.81 14.58
N GLN A 215 9.05 7.43 13.38
CA GLN A 215 8.11 8.50 13.02
C GLN A 215 6.66 8.03 12.99
N ALA A 216 6.38 6.83 12.44
CA ALA A 216 5.05 6.25 12.45
C ALA A 216 4.57 5.96 13.88
N LYS A 217 5.43 5.41 14.74
CA LYS A 217 5.12 5.19 16.16
C LYS A 217 4.83 6.50 16.89
N ALA A 218 5.59 7.55 16.63
CA ALA A 218 5.35 8.88 17.21
C ALA A 218 4.00 9.48 16.81
N ALA A 219 3.47 9.11 15.63
CA ALA A 219 2.13 9.48 15.18
C ALA A 219 1.01 8.61 15.76
N GLY A 220 1.32 7.58 16.55
CA GLY A 220 0.37 6.69 17.22
C GLY A 220 0.22 5.30 16.60
N PHE A 221 0.91 5.00 15.52
CA PHE A 221 0.84 3.69 14.86
C PHE A 221 1.63 2.61 15.59
N THR A 222 1.17 1.37 15.46
CA THR A 222 1.92 0.16 15.82
C THR A 222 2.44 -0.51 14.55
N LEU A 223 3.74 -0.85 14.50
CA LEU A 223 4.28 -1.68 13.42
C LEU A 223 3.72 -3.10 13.60
N GLU A 224 2.93 -3.55 12.63
CA GLU A 224 2.39 -4.92 12.61
C GLU A 224 3.35 -5.89 11.93
N ALA A 225 3.88 -5.51 10.75
CA ALA A 225 4.76 -6.37 9.97
C ALA A 225 5.67 -5.56 9.05
N SER A 226 6.78 -6.18 8.65
CA SER A 226 7.64 -5.76 7.54
C SER A 226 7.80 -6.89 6.54
N SER A 227 8.08 -6.54 5.26
CA SER A 227 8.23 -7.54 4.20
C SER A 227 9.35 -7.16 3.24
N GLU A 228 10.01 -8.19 2.71
CA GLU A 228 11.03 -8.08 1.68
C GLU A 228 10.46 -8.25 0.24
N ILE A 229 9.14 -8.20 0.06
CA ILE A 229 8.46 -8.35 -1.25
C ILE A 229 9.06 -7.41 -2.30
N ASN A 230 9.43 -6.18 -1.92
CA ASN A 230 9.98 -5.16 -2.80
C ASN A 230 11.48 -4.94 -2.61
N ALA A 231 12.18 -5.89 -2.00
CA ALA A 231 13.62 -5.82 -1.81
C ALA A 231 14.41 -6.07 -3.10
N ASN A 232 15.56 -5.44 -3.21
CA ASN A 232 16.52 -5.68 -4.30
C ASN A 232 17.96 -5.69 -3.76
N ALA A 233 18.51 -6.85 -3.49
CA ALA A 233 19.86 -7.02 -2.97
C ALA A 233 20.99 -6.52 -3.91
N LYS A 234 20.67 -6.19 -5.17
CA LYS A 234 21.64 -5.61 -6.12
C LYS A 234 21.80 -4.10 -5.96
N ASP A 235 20.86 -3.46 -5.25
CA ASP A 235 20.88 -2.01 -5.04
C ASP A 235 21.82 -1.64 -3.88
N MET A 236 22.90 -0.94 -4.19
CA MET A 236 23.89 -0.48 -3.22
C MET A 236 23.62 0.93 -2.69
N ALA A 237 22.53 1.57 -3.07
CA ALA A 237 22.02 2.88 -2.67
C ALA A 237 22.93 4.09 -2.98
N ILE A 238 24.22 3.91 -3.20
CA ILE A 238 25.17 5.02 -3.43
C ILE A 238 25.47 5.16 -4.91
N TYR A 239 24.82 6.14 -5.55
CA TYR A 239 24.94 6.40 -6.98
C TYR A 239 25.12 7.90 -7.27
N PRO A 240 25.72 8.29 -8.44
CA PRO A 240 26.00 9.69 -8.76
C PRO A 240 24.81 10.63 -8.73
N LYS A 241 23.60 10.14 -9.04
CA LYS A 241 22.33 10.89 -8.96
C LYS A 241 21.36 10.28 -7.95
N GLY A 242 21.88 9.58 -6.92
CA GLY A 242 21.05 8.87 -5.94
C GLY A 242 20.16 7.82 -6.61
N VAL A 243 19.02 7.53 -6.02
CA VAL A 243 18.06 6.53 -6.50
C VAL A 243 17.63 6.76 -7.96
N TRP A 244 17.63 8.00 -8.43
CA TRP A 244 17.26 8.35 -9.82
C TRP A 244 18.30 7.93 -10.87
N THR A 245 19.45 7.41 -10.46
CA THR A 245 20.40 6.74 -11.36
C THR A 245 19.84 5.43 -11.89
N LEU A 246 19.01 4.74 -11.09
CA LEU A 246 18.39 3.47 -11.42
C LEU A 246 17.14 3.63 -12.30
N PRO A 247 16.65 2.54 -12.92
CA PRO A 247 15.35 2.53 -13.57
C PRO A 247 14.20 2.96 -12.62
N PRO A 248 13.15 3.58 -13.16
CA PRO A 248 12.92 3.87 -14.56
C PRO A 248 13.51 5.20 -15.03
N VAL A 249 14.11 5.99 -14.10
CA VAL A 249 14.54 7.36 -14.40
C VAL A 249 15.79 7.40 -15.24
N LEU A 250 16.82 6.57 -14.91
CA LEU A 250 18.11 6.49 -15.60
C LEU A 250 18.69 7.90 -15.86
N ARG A 251 18.80 8.71 -14.81
CA ARG A 251 19.15 10.16 -14.89
C ARG A 251 20.53 10.45 -15.51
N LEU A 252 21.37 9.43 -15.67
CA LEU A 252 22.66 9.54 -16.37
C LEU A 252 22.55 9.30 -17.88
N GLY A 253 21.34 9.06 -18.41
CA GLY A 253 21.14 8.77 -19.83
C GLY A 253 21.84 7.49 -20.25
N GLU A 254 22.68 7.56 -21.27
CA GLU A 254 23.38 6.38 -21.80
C GLU A 254 24.62 5.98 -20.97
N GLN A 255 25.09 6.84 -20.04
CA GLN A 255 26.25 6.53 -19.21
C GLN A 255 25.97 5.33 -18.31
N ASP A 256 26.71 4.24 -18.49
CA ASP A 256 26.59 2.99 -17.74
C ASP A 256 25.17 2.39 -17.70
N LYS A 257 24.33 2.73 -18.67
CA LYS A 257 22.91 2.38 -18.72
C LYS A 257 22.66 0.88 -18.55
N ALA A 258 23.44 0.04 -19.25
CA ALA A 258 23.31 -1.41 -19.16
C ALA A 258 23.56 -1.92 -17.73
N LYS A 259 24.55 -1.34 -17.03
CA LYS A 259 24.83 -1.64 -15.61
C LYS A 259 23.63 -1.32 -14.72
N TYR A 260 23.05 -0.14 -14.86
CA TYR A 260 21.91 0.27 -14.02
C TYR A 260 20.63 -0.50 -14.36
N ILE A 261 20.41 -0.85 -15.62
CA ILE A 261 19.32 -1.75 -16.02
C ILE A 261 19.48 -3.14 -15.38
N ALA A 262 20.71 -3.67 -15.33
CA ALA A 262 20.99 -4.98 -14.71
C ALA A 262 20.77 -5.01 -13.20
N ILE A 263 20.88 -3.85 -12.51
CA ILE A 263 20.51 -3.70 -11.11
C ILE A 263 18.98 -3.75 -10.98
N GLY A 264 18.26 -3.07 -11.86
CA GLY A 264 16.81 -2.94 -11.79
C GLY A 264 16.34 -1.73 -10.99
N GLU A 265 15.08 -1.73 -10.53
CA GLU A 265 14.57 -0.69 -9.62
C GLU A 265 15.19 -0.84 -8.22
N SER A 266 15.17 0.23 -7.44
CA SER A 266 15.78 0.30 -6.10
C SER A 266 15.26 -0.76 -5.13
N ASP A 267 16.09 -1.03 -4.13
CA ASP A 267 15.67 -1.74 -2.90
C ASP A 267 14.61 -0.92 -2.13
N ARG A 268 13.59 -1.61 -1.59
CA ARG A 268 12.49 -0.94 -0.89
C ARG A 268 12.06 -1.70 0.34
N MET A 269 11.97 -0.97 1.46
CA MET A 269 11.21 -1.43 2.61
C MET A 269 9.72 -1.49 2.27
N THR A 270 9.02 -2.44 2.88
CA THR A 270 7.57 -2.57 2.82
C THR A 270 7.07 -2.77 4.23
N LEU A 271 6.37 -1.76 4.78
CA LEU A 271 6.01 -1.68 6.19
C LEU A 271 4.50 -1.56 6.36
N LYS A 272 3.93 -2.40 7.21
CA LYS A 272 2.51 -2.40 7.58
C LYS A 272 2.35 -1.92 9.01
N PHE A 273 1.60 -0.85 9.19
CA PHE A 273 1.28 -0.28 10.48
C PHE A 273 -0.23 -0.31 10.73
N VAL A 274 -0.63 -0.42 11.99
CA VAL A 274 -2.03 -0.40 12.43
C VAL A 274 -2.27 0.77 13.37
N LYS A 275 -3.45 1.43 13.22
CA LYS A 275 -3.96 2.46 14.11
C LYS A 275 -4.60 1.89 15.35
#